data_d31aeadbeef7086cd98c52cc870eba10
#
_entry.id   d31aeadbeef7086cd98c52cc870eba10
#
_cell.length_a   1.000
_cell.length_b   1.000
_cell.length_c   1.000
_cell.angle_alpha   90.00
_cell.angle_beta   90.00
_cell.angle_gamma   90.00
#
_symmetry.space_group_name_H-M   'P 1'
#
loop_
_entity.id
_entity.type
_entity.pdbx_description
1 polymer ?
#
loop_
_entity_poly.entity_id
_entity_poly.type
_entity_poly.pdbx_seq_one_letter_code
_entity_poly.pdbx_strand_id
1 'polypeptide(L)'
;MEFYEVIDKRRSIRQFEDREIPREVLERILNAGLKAPSSNHQRRWELVTLTDKAMILELAKLIRPYPCRIQEPKTPQQEMFKIAYPRQRSMIEESACVILPYFKQKYAFDNPKNDYGLMDYGAAWAAVS
;
A
#
# COMPACT_ATOMS: atom_id res chain seq x y z
N MET A 1 21.29 -0.88 -9.64
CA MET A 1 20.58 0.40 -9.50
C MET A 1 21.06 1.02 -8.20
N GLU A 2 21.60 2.22 -8.27
CA GLU A 2 22.11 2.93 -7.10
C GLU A 2 20.95 3.46 -6.24
N PHE A 3 21.17 3.58 -4.93
CA PHE A 3 20.14 3.97 -3.96
C PHE A 3 19.45 5.30 -4.32
N TYR A 4 20.24 6.33 -4.64
CA TYR A 4 19.70 7.64 -5.02
C TYR A 4 18.91 7.60 -6.33
N GLU A 5 19.34 6.78 -7.28
CA GLU A 5 18.61 6.57 -8.53
C GLU A 5 17.21 5.98 -8.29
N VAL A 6 17.07 5.08 -7.32
CA VAL A 6 15.76 4.53 -6.92
C VAL A 6 14.86 5.62 -6.36
N ILE A 7 15.39 6.45 -5.45
CA ILE A 7 14.63 7.55 -4.84
C ILE A 7 14.16 8.53 -5.91
N ASP A 8 15.06 8.94 -6.82
CA ASP A 8 14.74 9.92 -7.85
C ASP A 8 13.73 9.40 -8.88
N LYS A 9 13.77 8.10 -9.18
CA LYS A 9 12.85 7.47 -10.16
C LYS A 9 11.54 7.01 -9.54
N ARG A 10 11.44 6.90 -8.21
CA ARG A 10 10.20 6.45 -7.57
C ARG A 10 9.03 7.38 -7.92
N ARG A 11 7.94 6.77 -8.34
CA ARG A 11 6.66 7.46 -8.63
C ARG A 11 5.49 6.63 -8.07
N SER A 12 4.43 7.31 -7.70
CA SER A 12 3.16 6.66 -7.35
C SER A 12 2.44 6.25 -8.63
N ILE A 13 2.57 4.98 -9.00
CA ILE A 13 1.91 4.41 -10.17
C ILE A 13 0.45 4.12 -9.81
N ARG A 14 -0.47 4.47 -10.72
CA ARG A 14 -1.92 4.31 -10.54
C ARG A 14 -2.62 3.72 -11.77
N GLN A 15 -1.85 3.26 -12.72
CA GLN A 15 -2.29 2.50 -13.89
C GLN A 15 -1.43 1.26 -13.96
N PHE A 16 -2.06 0.11 -14.05
CA PHE A 16 -1.38 -1.18 -14.00
C PHE A 16 -1.54 -1.88 -15.35
N GLU A 17 -0.54 -2.68 -15.69
CA GLU A 17 -0.62 -3.58 -16.84
C GLU A 17 -1.49 -4.78 -16.48
N ASP A 18 -2.27 -5.27 -17.42
CA ASP A 18 -3.03 -6.51 -17.27
C ASP A 18 -2.12 -7.73 -17.48
N ARG A 19 -1.30 -7.99 -16.47
CA ARG A 19 -0.43 -9.18 -16.45
C ARG A 19 -0.21 -9.66 -15.03
N GLU A 20 -0.03 -10.96 -14.90
CA GLU A 20 0.32 -11.58 -13.63
C GLU A 20 1.72 -11.16 -13.15
N ILE A 21 1.87 -11.08 -11.83
CA ILE A 21 3.17 -10.85 -11.20
C ILE A 21 3.79 -12.22 -10.92
N PRO A 22 4.99 -12.51 -11.47
CA PRO A 22 5.68 -13.75 -11.16
C PRO A 22 5.88 -13.92 -9.64
N ARG A 23 5.70 -15.14 -9.15
CA ARG A 23 5.75 -15.44 -7.71
C ARG A 23 7.08 -14.99 -7.08
N GLU A 24 8.19 -15.22 -7.76
CA GLU A 24 9.52 -14.82 -7.27
C GLU A 24 9.67 -13.28 -7.13
N VAL A 25 8.99 -12.52 -7.99
CA VAL A 25 8.98 -11.04 -7.90
C VAL A 25 8.16 -10.60 -6.69
N LEU A 26 6.98 -11.19 -6.50
CA LEU A 26 6.13 -10.91 -5.35
C LEU A 26 6.84 -11.27 -4.03
N GLU A 27 7.47 -12.44 -3.96
CA GLU A 27 8.24 -12.86 -2.79
C GLU A 27 9.40 -11.91 -2.48
N ARG A 28 10.08 -11.37 -3.50
CA ARG A 28 11.13 -10.35 -3.30
C ARG A 28 10.59 -9.07 -2.71
N ILE A 29 9.43 -8.59 -3.18
CA ILE A 29 8.75 -7.40 -2.65
C ILE A 29 8.38 -7.62 -1.17
N LEU A 30 7.71 -8.73 -0.87
CA LEU A 30 7.32 -9.07 0.50
C LEU A 30 8.53 -9.19 1.44
N ASN A 31 9.59 -9.85 0.98
CA ASN A 31 10.82 -9.98 1.75
C ASN A 31 11.50 -8.63 2.02
N ALA A 32 11.40 -7.66 1.12
CA ALA A 32 11.88 -6.30 1.37
C ALA A 32 11.14 -5.66 2.54
N GLY A 33 9.80 -5.75 2.57
CA GLY A 33 8.99 -5.28 3.69
C GLY A 33 9.29 -5.99 5.00
N LEU A 34 9.49 -7.32 4.97
CA LEU A 34 9.82 -8.11 6.16
C LEU A 34 11.22 -7.81 6.73
N LYS A 35 12.12 -7.20 5.95
CA LYS A 35 13.44 -6.73 6.39
C LYS A 35 13.42 -5.34 7.02
N ALA A 36 12.28 -4.65 7.04
CA ALA A 36 12.18 -3.35 7.70
C ALA A 36 12.60 -3.44 9.17
N PRO A 37 13.21 -2.39 9.73
CA PRO A 37 13.61 -2.37 11.13
C PRO A 37 12.39 -2.49 12.04
N SER A 38 12.58 -3.13 13.18
CA SER A 38 11.52 -3.33 14.18
C SER A 38 12.08 -3.10 15.57
N SER A 39 11.41 -2.29 16.37
CA SER A 39 11.77 -2.03 17.76
C SER A 39 11.77 -3.35 18.55
N ASN A 40 12.92 -3.67 19.19
CA ASN A 40 13.10 -4.91 19.96
C ASN A 40 12.74 -6.19 19.19
N HIS A 41 12.89 -6.20 17.86
CA HIS A 41 12.54 -7.32 16.99
C HIS A 41 11.10 -7.84 17.15
N GLN A 42 10.15 -6.99 17.53
CA GLN A 42 8.77 -7.42 17.79
C GLN A 42 8.02 -7.81 16.51
N ARG A 43 8.37 -7.22 15.37
CA ARG A 43 7.80 -7.53 14.04
C ARG A 43 6.28 -7.66 14.09
N ARG A 44 5.60 -6.59 14.52
CA ARG A 44 4.16 -6.57 14.75
C ARG A 44 3.32 -6.41 13.49
N TRP A 45 3.89 -6.64 12.35
CA TRP A 45 3.17 -6.58 11.08
C TRP A 45 3.05 -7.94 10.44
N GLU A 46 2.06 -8.06 9.60
CA GLU A 46 1.81 -9.21 8.75
C GLU A 46 1.39 -8.70 7.37
N LEU A 47 1.89 -9.31 6.32
CA LEU A 47 1.54 -8.97 4.94
C LEU A 47 0.70 -10.11 4.37
N VAL A 48 -0.53 -9.80 3.99
CA VAL A 48 -1.42 -10.73 3.29
C VAL A 48 -1.52 -10.31 1.84
N THR A 49 -1.35 -11.25 0.93
CA THR A 49 -1.41 -11.01 -0.52
C THR A 49 -2.66 -11.63 -1.12
N LEU A 50 -3.35 -10.88 -1.96
CA LEU A 50 -4.44 -11.34 -2.80
C LEU A 50 -3.95 -11.32 -4.24
N THR A 51 -3.89 -12.49 -4.87
CA THR A 51 -3.52 -12.67 -6.28
C THR A 51 -4.68 -13.24 -7.11
N ASP A 52 -5.71 -13.76 -6.44
CA ASP A 52 -6.93 -14.21 -7.09
C ASP A 52 -7.77 -13.01 -7.54
N LYS A 53 -8.01 -12.90 -8.83
CA LYS A 53 -8.74 -11.77 -9.43
C LYS A 53 -10.17 -11.65 -8.92
N ALA A 54 -10.85 -12.77 -8.67
CA ALA A 54 -12.22 -12.74 -8.15
C ALA A 54 -12.24 -12.14 -6.74
N MET A 55 -11.29 -12.52 -5.88
CA MET A 55 -11.16 -11.94 -4.54
C MET A 55 -10.80 -10.45 -4.58
N ILE A 56 -9.93 -10.03 -5.50
CA ILE A 56 -9.59 -8.63 -5.69
C ILE A 56 -10.82 -7.81 -6.09
N LEU A 57 -11.64 -8.33 -7.00
CA LEU A 57 -12.88 -7.66 -7.41
C LEU A 57 -13.90 -7.58 -6.27
N GLU A 58 -14.03 -8.62 -5.44
CA GLU A 58 -14.88 -8.57 -4.25
C GLU A 58 -14.38 -7.53 -3.24
N LEU A 59 -13.07 -7.48 -3.00
CA LEU A 59 -12.47 -6.44 -2.16
C LEU A 59 -12.77 -5.04 -2.70
N ALA A 60 -12.63 -4.84 -4.02
CA ALA A 60 -12.89 -3.55 -4.66
C ALA A 60 -14.34 -3.06 -4.47
N LYS A 61 -15.32 -3.97 -4.42
CA LYS A 61 -16.73 -3.63 -4.17
C LYS A 61 -16.95 -3.00 -2.79
N LEU A 62 -16.10 -3.31 -1.81
CA LEU A 62 -16.17 -2.74 -0.46
C LEU A 62 -15.70 -1.29 -0.42
N ILE A 63 -14.95 -0.86 -1.42
CA ILE A 63 -14.44 0.51 -1.50
C ILE A 63 -15.56 1.42 -1.99
N ARG A 64 -15.98 2.32 -1.12
CA ARG A 64 -17.00 3.32 -1.47
C ARG A 64 -16.45 4.30 -2.49
N PRO A 65 -17.25 4.69 -3.50
CA PRO A 65 -16.88 5.78 -4.39
C PRO A 65 -16.57 7.04 -3.57
N TYR A 66 -15.41 7.62 -3.83
CA TYR A 66 -15.01 8.87 -3.16
C TYR A 66 -15.14 10.02 -4.17
N PRO A 67 -16.29 10.75 -4.17
CA PRO A 67 -16.48 11.84 -5.11
C PRO A 67 -15.49 12.97 -4.79
N CYS A 68 -14.74 13.42 -5.78
CA CYS A 68 -13.94 14.62 -5.63
C CYS A 68 -14.86 15.84 -5.60
N ARG A 69 -14.85 16.59 -4.51
CA ARG A 69 -15.63 17.83 -4.35
C ARG A 69 -14.95 19.04 -5.02
N ILE A 70 -13.75 18.88 -5.53
CA ILE A 70 -13.00 19.94 -6.20
C ILE A 70 -13.49 20.05 -7.64
N GLN A 71 -14.28 21.07 -7.91
CA GLN A 71 -14.77 21.33 -9.28
C GLN A 71 -13.70 22.04 -10.12
N GLU A 72 -13.10 23.09 -9.58
CA GLU A 72 -12.05 23.89 -10.20
C GLU A 72 -10.76 23.79 -9.39
N PRO A 73 -9.81 22.94 -9.80
CA PRO A 73 -8.54 22.83 -9.11
C PRO A 73 -7.70 24.10 -9.31
N LYS A 74 -7.17 24.64 -8.22
CA LYS A 74 -6.33 25.84 -8.20
C LYS A 74 -4.84 25.52 -7.98
N THR A 75 -4.53 24.29 -7.69
CA THR A 75 -3.14 23.81 -7.45
C THR A 75 -2.91 22.46 -8.11
N PRO A 76 -1.66 22.13 -8.47
CA PRO A 76 -1.33 20.80 -9.03
C PRO A 76 -1.78 19.65 -8.12
N GLN A 77 -1.75 19.84 -6.80
CA GLN A 77 -2.23 18.85 -5.84
C GLN A 77 -3.74 18.63 -5.97
N GLN A 78 -4.51 19.70 -6.15
CA GLN A 78 -5.96 19.60 -6.33
C GLN A 78 -6.33 18.94 -7.66
N GLU A 79 -5.56 19.19 -8.71
CA GLU A 79 -5.70 18.50 -10.00
C GLU A 79 -5.48 16.99 -9.84
N MET A 80 -4.41 16.61 -9.13
CA MET A 80 -4.13 15.22 -8.84
C MET A 80 -5.27 14.56 -8.04
N PHE A 81 -5.83 15.22 -7.04
CA PHE A 81 -6.95 14.70 -6.25
C PHE A 81 -8.22 14.53 -7.10
N LYS A 82 -8.51 15.48 -8.01
CA LYS A 82 -9.65 15.38 -8.92
C LYS A 82 -9.59 14.12 -9.79
N ILE A 83 -8.39 13.73 -10.20
CA ILE A 83 -8.17 12.53 -11.01
C ILE A 83 -8.15 11.26 -10.13
N ALA A 84 -7.47 11.30 -8.98
CA ALA A 84 -7.18 10.11 -8.18
C ALA A 84 -8.40 9.62 -7.37
N TYR A 85 -9.21 10.52 -6.81
CA TYR A 85 -10.32 10.11 -5.95
C TYR A 85 -11.37 9.22 -6.64
N PRO A 86 -11.86 9.54 -7.86
CA PRO A 86 -12.80 8.66 -8.54
C PRO A 86 -12.22 7.30 -8.91
N ARG A 87 -10.90 7.21 -9.04
CA ARG A 87 -10.20 6.00 -9.49
C ARG A 87 -9.79 5.03 -8.39
N GLN A 88 -10.03 5.33 -7.12
CA GLN A 88 -9.57 4.46 -6.01
C GLN A 88 -10.06 3.02 -6.16
N ARG A 89 -11.33 2.84 -6.52
CA ARG A 89 -11.90 1.52 -6.73
C ARG A 89 -11.31 0.85 -7.98
N SER A 90 -11.28 1.54 -9.11
CA SER A 90 -10.79 0.97 -10.38
C SER A 90 -9.30 0.61 -10.30
N MET A 91 -8.49 1.35 -9.53
CA MET A 91 -7.10 0.97 -9.27
C MET A 91 -6.97 -0.40 -8.61
N ILE A 92 -7.85 -0.72 -7.65
CA ILE A 92 -7.86 -2.07 -7.05
C ILE A 92 -8.36 -3.09 -8.07
N GLU A 93 -9.43 -2.79 -8.81
CA GLU A 93 -9.98 -3.67 -9.85
C GLU A 93 -8.95 -3.99 -10.95
N GLU A 94 -8.11 -3.02 -11.33
CA GLU A 94 -7.07 -3.16 -12.36
C GLU A 94 -5.81 -3.89 -11.85
N SER A 95 -5.60 -3.97 -10.53
CA SER A 95 -4.37 -4.55 -9.98
C SER A 95 -4.29 -6.07 -10.18
N ALA A 96 -3.07 -6.56 -10.42
CA ALA A 96 -2.77 -7.99 -10.50
C ALA A 96 -2.56 -8.62 -9.12
N CYS A 97 -2.23 -7.80 -8.12
CA CYS A 97 -2.02 -8.23 -6.75
C CYS A 97 -2.35 -7.08 -5.80
N VAL A 98 -2.95 -7.41 -4.66
CA VAL A 98 -3.15 -6.47 -3.55
C VAL A 98 -2.40 -6.99 -2.34
N ILE A 99 -1.55 -6.14 -1.75
CA ILE A 99 -0.85 -6.45 -0.51
C ILE A 99 -1.55 -5.70 0.62
N LEU A 100 -2.07 -6.44 1.59
CA LEU A 100 -2.76 -5.91 2.75
C LEU A 100 -1.84 -6.03 3.97
N PRO A 101 -1.27 -4.93 4.46
CA PRO A 101 -0.50 -4.96 5.69
C PRO A 101 -1.43 -4.93 6.90
N TYR A 102 -1.14 -5.77 7.87
CA TYR A 102 -1.84 -5.83 9.15
C TYR A 102 -0.88 -5.50 10.28
N PHE A 103 -1.36 -4.71 11.22
CA PHE A 103 -0.67 -4.47 12.48
C PHE A 103 -1.22 -5.41 13.55
N LYS A 104 -0.32 -6.18 14.19
CA LYS A 104 -0.68 -7.05 15.32
C LYS A 104 -0.61 -6.27 16.63
N GLN A 105 -1.75 -5.84 17.13
CA GLN A 105 -1.85 -5.28 18.48
C GLN A 105 -1.67 -6.41 19.50
N LYS A 106 -0.59 -6.36 20.26
CA LYS A 106 -0.19 -7.47 21.12
C LYS A 106 -0.92 -7.50 22.48
N TYR A 107 -1.36 -6.34 22.97
CA TYR A 107 -2.04 -6.19 24.25
C TYR A 107 -3.15 -5.14 24.16
N ALA A 108 -4.26 -5.40 24.87
CA ALA A 108 -5.38 -4.47 24.99
C ALA A 108 -5.01 -3.15 25.71
N PHE A 109 -3.84 -3.11 26.35
CA PHE A 109 -3.34 -1.98 27.14
C PHE A 109 -2.18 -1.23 26.47
N ASP A 110 -1.79 -1.61 25.26
CA ASP A 110 -0.80 -0.85 24.50
C ASP A 110 -1.33 0.58 24.27
N ASN A 111 -0.63 1.56 24.84
CA ASN A 111 -1.02 2.96 24.65
C ASN A 111 -0.76 3.38 23.19
N PRO A 112 -1.80 3.65 22.39
CA PRO A 112 -1.62 3.98 20.97
C PRO A 112 -0.82 5.27 20.74
N LYS A 113 -0.68 6.12 21.76
CA LYS A 113 0.10 7.37 21.66
C LYS A 113 1.61 7.17 21.70
N ASN A 114 2.09 6.03 22.21
CA ASN A 114 3.51 5.71 22.34
C ASN A 114 3.86 4.37 21.69
N ASP A 115 3.08 3.94 20.70
CA ASP A 115 3.30 2.64 20.08
C ASP A 115 4.33 2.73 18.96
N TYR A 116 5.59 2.44 19.31
CA TYR A 116 6.68 2.26 18.35
C TYR A 116 6.35 1.19 17.29
N GLY A 117 5.45 0.26 17.58
CA GLY A 117 5.00 -0.75 16.64
C GLY A 117 4.27 -0.16 15.43
N LEU A 118 3.57 0.96 15.58
CA LEU A 118 2.97 1.69 14.44
C LEU A 118 4.04 2.32 13.54
N MET A 119 5.14 2.79 14.11
CA MET A 119 6.27 3.32 13.34
C MET A 119 6.96 2.19 12.56
N ASP A 120 7.18 1.05 13.20
CA ASP A 120 7.75 -0.15 12.58
C ASP A 120 6.85 -0.66 11.44
N TYR A 121 5.54 -0.67 11.66
CA TYR A 121 4.54 -1.01 10.64
C TYR A 121 4.61 -0.06 9.45
N GLY A 122 4.72 1.25 9.71
CA GLY A 122 4.89 2.26 8.66
C GLY A 122 6.17 2.04 7.85
N ALA A 123 7.27 1.66 8.49
CA ALA A 123 8.53 1.34 7.81
C ALA A 123 8.39 0.08 6.93
N ALA A 124 7.72 -0.97 7.42
CA ALA A 124 7.46 -2.17 6.63
C ALA A 124 6.55 -1.87 5.43
N TRP A 125 5.53 -1.04 5.62
CA TRP A 125 4.66 -0.58 4.54
C TRP A 125 5.45 0.18 3.47
N ALA A 126 6.26 1.15 3.87
CA ALA A 126 7.07 1.93 2.95
C ALA A 126 8.08 1.08 2.15
N ALA A 127 8.52 -0.05 2.70
CA ALA A 127 9.44 -0.94 2.02
C ALA A 127 8.79 -1.81 0.92
N VAL A 128 7.45 -1.94 0.90
CA VAL A 128 6.70 -2.71 -0.12
C VAL A 128 5.97 -1.81 -1.12
N SER A 129 5.89 -0.51 -0.86
CA SER A 129 5.23 0.47 -1.74
C SER A 129 6.20 1.17 -2.68
#